data_853973cdf0313cf910b693f20ec3670c
#
_entry.id   853973cdf0313cf910b693f20ec3670c
#
_cell.length_a   1.000
_cell.length_b   1.000
_cell.length_c   1.000
_cell.angle_alpha   90.00
_cell.angle_beta   90.00
_cell.angle_gamma   90.00
#
_symmetry.space_group_name_H-M   'P 1'
#
loop_
_entity.id
_entity.type
_entity.pdbx_description
1 polymer ?
#
loop_
_entity_poly.entity_id
_entity_poly.type
_entity_poly.pdbx_seq_one_letter_code
_entity_poly.pdbx_strand_id
1 'polypeptide(L)'
;MLRITLMVAFAFGAISPALAAGGDKAFGEYLSGECVTCHLPSGRQVGTIPAIVGWPEDSFIAIMQSYAKKERDNQVMQTVAAKFKDDELAALAAYFGGLKPK
;
A
#
# COMPACT_ATOMS: atom_id res chain seq x y z
N MET A 1 -65.03 -8.85 -3.34
CA MET A 1 -63.77 -9.62 -3.52
C MET A 1 -62.60 -8.71 -3.36
N LEU A 2 -61.94 -8.84 -2.23
CA LEU A 2 -60.77 -8.04 -1.89
C LEU A 2 -59.52 -8.72 -2.46
N ARG A 3 -58.87 -8.13 -3.46
CA ARG A 3 -57.60 -8.60 -3.98
C ARG A 3 -56.50 -7.93 -3.14
N ILE A 4 -55.91 -8.72 -2.26
CA ILE A 4 -54.73 -8.29 -1.52
C ILE A 4 -53.55 -8.48 -2.45
N THR A 5 -53.06 -7.41 -3.01
CA THR A 5 -51.78 -7.41 -3.74
C THR A 5 -50.65 -7.36 -2.73
N LEU A 6 -50.00 -8.52 -2.53
CA LEU A 6 -48.82 -8.58 -1.69
C LEU A 6 -47.67 -7.92 -2.44
N MET A 7 -47.32 -6.68 -2.07
CA MET A 7 -46.10 -6.05 -2.56
C MET A 7 -44.94 -6.67 -1.77
N VAL A 8 -44.18 -7.54 -2.44
CA VAL A 8 -42.89 -7.99 -1.92
C VAL A 8 -41.89 -6.86 -2.18
N ALA A 9 -41.61 -6.12 -1.14
CA ALA A 9 -40.51 -5.14 -1.20
C ALA A 9 -39.18 -5.93 -1.14
N PHE A 10 -38.52 -6.05 -2.28
CA PHE A 10 -37.13 -6.49 -2.32
C PHE A 10 -36.27 -5.35 -1.74
N ALA A 11 -35.86 -5.52 -0.50
CA ALA A 11 -34.81 -4.69 0.05
C ALA A 11 -33.46 -5.11 -0.60
N PHE A 12 -33.01 -4.37 -1.59
CA PHE A 12 -31.63 -4.45 -2.07
C PHE A 12 -30.75 -3.89 -0.95
N GLY A 13 -30.23 -4.78 -0.13
CA GLY A 13 -29.12 -4.43 0.74
C GLY A 13 -27.93 -4.04 -0.14
N ALA A 14 -27.56 -2.75 -0.13
CA ALA A 14 -26.34 -2.31 -0.77
C ALA A 14 -25.17 -2.96 -0.01
N ILE A 15 -24.58 -4.00 -0.62
CA ILE A 15 -23.29 -4.51 -0.16
C ILE A 15 -22.27 -3.48 -0.64
N SER A 16 -21.92 -2.53 0.24
CA SER A 16 -20.76 -1.69 0.02
C SER A 16 -19.54 -2.61 0.09
N PRO A 17 -18.72 -2.74 -0.98
CA PRO A 17 -17.46 -3.41 -0.84
C PRO A 17 -16.70 -2.66 0.25
N ALA A 18 -16.31 -3.38 1.30
CA ALA A 18 -15.40 -2.83 2.29
C ALA A 18 -14.14 -2.42 1.51
N LEU A 19 -13.97 -1.11 1.30
CA LEU A 19 -12.71 -0.57 0.83
C LEU A 19 -11.72 -0.94 1.91
N ALA A 20 -10.86 -1.93 1.61
CA ALA A 20 -9.75 -2.23 2.46
C ALA A 20 -8.96 -0.92 2.61
N ALA A 21 -8.94 -0.37 3.84
CA ALA A 21 -8.07 0.74 4.16
C ALA A 21 -6.64 0.25 3.97
N GLY A 22 -5.95 0.74 2.93
CA GLY A 22 -4.60 0.35 2.58
C GLY A 22 -4.51 -0.57 1.38
N GLY A 23 -3.30 -0.89 0.97
CA GLY A 23 -2.99 -1.73 -0.17
C GLY A 23 -3.00 -3.22 0.16
N ASP A 24 -2.84 -4.04 -0.87
CA ASP A 24 -2.73 -5.49 -0.79
C ASP A 24 -1.31 -5.89 -0.35
N LYS A 25 -1.17 -6.45 0.84
CA LYS A 25 0.13 -6.88 1.39
C LYS A 25 0.81 -7.96 0.55
N ALA A 26 0.05 -8.92 0.03
CA ALA A 26 0.61 -10.00 -0.79
C ALA A 26 1.17 -9.45 -2.13
N PHE A 27 0.48 -8.50 -2.72
CA PHE A 27 0.96 -7.81 -3.90
C PHE A 27 2.18 -6.94 -3.58
N GLY A 28 2.19 -6.28 -2.43
CA GLY A 28 3.34 -5.52 -1.94
C GLY A 28 4.57 -6.41 -1.74
N GLU A 29 4.40 -7.59 -1.19
CA GLU A 29 5.49 -8.57 -1.05
C GLU A 29 6.07 -8.97 -2.42
N TYR A 30 5.20 -9.23 -3.38
CA TYR A 30 5.61 -9.52 -4.75
C TYR A 30 6.41 -8.38 -5.37
N LEU A 31 5.98 -7.14 -5.17
CA LEU A 31 6.64 -5.94 -5.70
C LEU A 31 7.93 -5.59 -4.96
N SER A 32 8.12 -6.09 -3.74
CA SER A 32 9.22 -5.68 -2.84
C SER A 32 10.60 -6.14 -3.28
N GLY A 33 10.70 -6.99 -4.29
CA GLY A 33 11.98 -7.58 -4.74
C GLY A 33 13.08 -6.55 -5.01
N GLU A 34 12.73 -5.40 -5.57
CA GLU A 34 13.69 -4.32 -5.82
C GLU A 34 14.06 -3.52 -4.56
N CYS A 35 13.26 -3.64 -3.51
CA CYS A 35 13.45 -2.89 -2.26
C CYS A 35 14.36 -3.63 -1.28
N VAL A 36 14.14 -4.94 -1.15
CA VAL A 36 14.78 -5.76 -0.10
C VAL A 36 16.26 -6.04 -0.34
N THR A 37 16.78 -5.73 -1.52
CA THR A 37 18.21 -5.80 -1.80
C THR A 37 19.00 -4.73 -1.04
N CYS A 38 18.37 -3.61 -0.73
CA CYS A 38 18.97 -2.49 0.00
C CYS A 38 18.29 -2.21 1.33
N HIS A 39 16.96 -2.38 1.39
CA HIS A 39 16.16 -2.19 2.60
C HIS A 39 15.77 -3.55 3.17
N LEU A 40 16.46 -4.00 4.21
CA LEU A 40 16.25 -5.35 4.74
C LEU A 40 14.86 -5.51 5.37
N PRO A 41 14.14 -6.62 5.08
CA PRO A 41 12.84 -6.89 5.69
C PRO A 41 12.88 -7.06 7.21
N SER A 42 14.06 -7.36 7.77
CA SER A 42 14.29 -7.41 9.21
C SER A 42 14.20 -6.05 9.89
N GLY A 43 14.23 -4.96 9.14
CA GLY A 43 14.31 -3.60 9.67
C GLY A 43 15.70 -3.20 10.12
N ARG A 44 16.72 -4.03 9.86
CA ARG A 44 18.10 -3.68 10.19
C ARG A 44 18.65 -2.73 9.14
N GLN A 45 19.20 -1.60 9.60
CA GLN A 45 19.82 -0.61 8.72
C GLN A 45 21.14 -1.11 8.16
N VAL A 46 21.38 -0.82 6.89
CA VAL A 46 22.63 -1.14 6.19
C VAL A 46 23.31 0.16 5.79
N GLY A 47 24.40 0.52 6.47
CA GLY A 47 25.12 1.77 6.21
C GLY A 47 24.20 2.98 6.37
N THR A 48 24.13 3.82 5.36
CA THR A 48 23.24 5.02 5.32
C THR A 48 21.86 4.71 4.73
N ILE A 49 21.59 3.46 4.33
CA ILE A 49 20.29 3.05 3.78
C ILE A 49 19.33 2.83 4.95
N PRO A 50 18.23 3.59 5.04
CA PRO A 50 17.35 3.53 6.20
C PRO A 50 16.51 2.25 6.21
N ALA A 51 16.13 1.83 7.41
CA ALA A 51 15.08 0.85 7.60
C ALA A 51 13.72 1.46 7.20
N ILE A 52 12.90 0.68 6.51
CA ILE A 52 11.58 1.13 6.02
C ILE A 52 10.43 0.26 6.53
N VAL A 53 10.67 -0.60 7.50
CA VAL A 53 9.63 -1.47 8.07
C VAL A 53 8.88 -0.72 9.18
N GLY A 54 7.57 -1.00 9.28
CA GLY A 54 6.73 -0.46 10.34
C GLY A 54 6.35 1.01 10.17
N TRP A 55 6.58 1.59 9.01
CA TRP A 55 6.16 2.98 8.77
C TRP A 55 4.66 3.08 8.56
N PRO A 56 4.01 4.17 8.99
CA PRO A 56 2.65 4.46 8.58
C PRO A 56 2.53 4.45 7.05
N GLU A 57 1.48 3.82 6.54
CA GLU A 57 1.32 3.61 5.10
C GLU A 57 1.27 4.93 4.32
N ASP A 58 0.56 5.92 4.83
CA ASP A 58 0.45 7.25 4.21
C ASP A 58 1.80 7.96 4.15
N SER A 59 2.63 7.81 5.17
CA SER A 59 3.98 8.37 5.20
C SER A 59 4.89 7.71 4.17
N PHE A 60 4.82 6.39 4.06
CA PHE A 60 5.57 5.64 3.04
C PHE A 60 5.20 6.11 1.63
N ILE A 61 3.92 6.20 1.34
CA ILE A 61 3.42 6.64 0.03
C ILE A 61 3.87 8.07 -0.28
N ALA A 62 3.71 8.98 0.68
CA ALA A 62 4.09 10.38 0.49
C ALA A 62 5.59 10.56 0.21
N ILE A 63 6.45 9.82 0.92
CA ILE A 63 7.89 9.85 0.71
C ILE A 63 8.24 9.28 -0.67
N MET A 64 7.67 8.15 -1.06
CA MET A 64 7.90 7.57 -2.38
C MET A 64 7.45 8.49 -3.50
N GLN A 65 6.30 9.13 -3.38
CA GLN A 65 5.82 10.12 -4.34
C GLN A 65 6.76 11.33 -4.44
N SER A 66 7.32 11.77 -3.32
CA SER A 66 8.28 12.88 -3.31
C SER A 66 9.57 12.54 -4.05
N TYR A 67 10.04 11.30 -3.96
CA TYR A 67 11.16 10.82 -4.78
C TYR A 67 10.79 10.75 -6.27
N ALA A 68 9.64 10.22 -6.60
CA ALA A 68 9.18 10.10 -7.98
C ALA A 68 9.07 11.47 -8.67
N LYS A 69 8.69 12.51 -7.92
CA LYS A 69 8.60 13.90 -8.39
C LYS A 69 9.93 14.66 -8.32
N LYS A 70 10.99 14.01 -7.86
CA LYS A 70 12.32 14.60 -7.64
C LYS A 70 12.33 15.76 -6.63
N GLU A 71 11.40 15.75 -5.70
CA GLU A 71 11.34 16.71 -4.58
C GLU A 71 12.29 16.33 -3.45
N ARG A 72 12.67 15.04 -3.36
CA ARG A 72 13.69 14.54 -2.45
C ARG A 72 14.91 14.11 -3.25
N ASP A 73 16.08 14.45 -2.71
CA ASP A 73 17.35 14.15 -3.34
C ASP A 73 17.82 12.74 -2.98
N ASN A 74 17.87 11.89 -3.92
CA ASN A 74 18.51 10.58 -3.98
C ASN A 74 18.20 9.94 -5.33
N GLN A 75 19.18 9.88 -6.20
CA GLN A 75 18.99 9.44 -7.57
C GLN A 75 18.50 7.99 -7.67
N VAL A 76 18.99 7.09 -6.82
CA VAL A 76 18.54 5.69 -6.81
C VAL A 76 17.06 5.61 -6.45
N MET A 77 16.65 6.28 -5.37
CA MET A 77 15.25 6.25 -4.95
C MET A 77 14.33 7.00 -5.89
N GLN A 78 14.79 8.06 -6.56
CA GLN A 78 14.03 8.72 -7.63
C GLN A 78 13.73 7.75 -8.78
N THR A 79 14.71 6.97 -9.20
CA THR A 79 14.56 5.98 -10.26
C THR A 79 13.63 4.84 -9.85
N VAL A 80 13.80 4.32 -8.65
CA VAL A 80 12.97 3.21 -8.12
C VAL A 80 11.51 3.67 -7.95
N ALA A 81 11.29 4.80 -7.30
CA ALA A 81 9.95 5.31 -7.02
C ALA A 81 9.15 5.62 -8.29
N ALA A 82 9.81 6.08 -9.33
CA ALA A 82 9.16 6.42 -10.60
C ALA A 82 8.58 5.20 -11.34
N LYS A 83 8.97 3.99 -10.98
CA LYS A 83 8.48 2.75 -11.62
C LYS A 83 7.11 2.32 -11.13
N PHE A 84 6.66 2.80 -9.98
CA PHE A 84 5.46 2.30 -9.32
C PHE A 84 4.27 3.23 -9.54
N LYS A 85 3.11 2.61 -9.80
CA LYS A 85 1.81 3.29 -9.81
C LYS A 85 1.30 3.48 -8.38
N ASP A 86 0.26 4.28 -8.21
CA ASP A 86 -0.30 4.59 -6.89
C ASP A 86 -0.81 3.35 -6.14
N ASP A 87 -1.47 2.42 -6.82
CA ASP A 87 -1.91 1.15 -6.24
C ASP A 87 -0.74 0.24 -5.84
N GLU A 88 0.35 0.28 -6.60
CA GLU A 88 1.57 -0.45 -6.30
C GLU A 88 2.29 0.15 -5.09
N LEU A 89 2.36 1.47 -4.98
CA LEU A 89 2.89 2.15 -3.79
C LEU A 89 2.05 1.84 -2.55
N ALA A 90 0.73 1.81 -2.68
CA ALA A 90 -0.16 1.43 -1.58
C ALA A 90 0.08 -0.01 -1.13
N ALA A 91 0.30 -0.94 -2.07
CA ALA A 91 0.62 -2.33 -1.77
C ALA A 91 1.98 -2.47 -1.05
N LEU A 92 3.00 -1.77 -1.52
CA LEU A 92 4.32 -1.73 -0.88
C LEU A 92 4.24 -1.14 0.53
N ALA A 93 3.48 -0.06 0.70
CA ALA A 93 3.26 0.57 1.99
C ALA A 93 2.60 -0.37 2.99
N ALA A 94 1.59 -1.14 2.55
CA ALA A 94 0.91 -2.13 3.37
C ALA A 94 1.85 -3.28 3.77
N TYR A 95 2.67 -3.76 2.84
CA TYR A 95 3.63 -4.83 3.12
C TYR A 95 4.69 -4.39 4.12
N PHE A 96 5.43 -3.34 3.83
CA PHE A 96 6.49 -2.87 4.73
C PHE A 96 5.96 -2.33 6.05
N GLY A 97 4.81 -1.66 6.03
CA GLY A 97 4.15 -1.15 7.23
C GLY A 97 3.69 -2.25 8.18
N GLY A 98 3.37 -3.42 7.65
CA GLY A 98 2.98 -4.59 8.43
C GLY A 98 4.14 -5.41 8.98
N LEU A 99 5.37 -5.16 8.53
CA LEU A 99 6.56 -5.83 9.04
C LEU A 99 6.98 -5.24 10.37
N LYS A 100 7.46 -6.09 11.27
CA LYS A 100 8.02 -5.68 12.55
C LYS A 100 9.54 -5.81 12.50
N PRO A 101 10.30 -4.86 13.06
CA PRO A 101 11.75 -5.01 13.22
C PRO A 101 12.07 -6.25 14.04
N LYS A 102 13.08 -6.96 13.61
CA LYS A 102 13.61 -8.13 14.32
C LYS A 102 14.91 -7.77 15.03
#